data_14541cb4df879c42c72fe68ce67dfc33
#
_entry.id   14541cb4df879c42c72fe68ce67dfc33
#
_cell.length_a   1.000
_cell.length_b   1.000
_cell.length_c   1.000
_cell.angle_alpha   90.00
_cell.angle_beta   90.00
_cell.angle_gamma   90.00
#
_symmetry.space_group_name_H-M   'P 1'
#
loop_
_entity.id
_entity.type
_entity.pdbx_description
1 polymer ?
#
loop_
_entity_poly.entity_id
_entity_poly.type
_entity_poly.pdbx_seq_one_letter_code
_entity_poly.pdbx_strand_id
1 'polypeptide(L)'
;DIDVWVDKVRDDVIDFVMQNAPTREFDQKHIHFHVFEDVDVEMHWIPVNMESPRFNRILVENFRKESSRQFANSSVKVCYPTVDFQLVHQLLHLYAHYVYEGVGLRQMMDLYFAQVALMKLASEKRSEILDMFDRLGLMKFVAGTQYVLYVVFGLETDTLLCTPDLKEGQLLLREIEIGGNFGQYDKRNNVKEESFVHRALRRFERR
;
A
#
# COMPACT_ATOMS: atom_id res chain seq x y z
N ASP A 1 9.28 -8.33 -6.39
CA ASP A 1 10.04 -7.79 -5.25
C ASP A 1 9.60 -8.41 -3.93
N ILE A 2 10.43 -8.30 -2.93
CA ILE A 2 10.18 -8.72 -1.55
C ILE A 2 10.34 -7.50 -0.66
N ASP A 3 9.22 -7.01 -0.11
CA ASP A 3 9.22 -5.92 0.86
C ASP A 3 9.55 -6.44 2.27
N VAL A 4 10.62 -5.94 2.86
CA VAL A 4 11.04 -6.28 4.22
C VAL A 4 10.99 -5.05 5.09
N TRP A 5 10.04 -4.98 6.01
CA TRP A 5 10.04 -3.91 7.00
C TRP A 5 10.97 -4.23 8.16
N VAL A 6 11.91 -3.33 8.40
CA VAL A 6 12.87 -3.39 9.50
C VAL A 6 12.48 -2.33 10.54
N ASP A 7 12.15 -2.77 11.77
CA ASP A 7 11.81 -1.85 12.86
C ASP A 7 13.07 -1.18 13.44
N LYS A 8 13.71 -0.37 12.61
CA LYS A 8 14.91 0.41 12.89
C LYS A 8 14.80 1.80 12.25
N VAL A 9 15.64 2.73 12.69
CA VAL A 9 15.74 4.03 12.06
C VAL A 9 16.41 3.92 10.69
N ARG A 10 16.12 4.87 9.82
CA ARG A 10 16.59 4.92 8.44
C ARG A 10 18.09 4.64 8.30
N ASP A 11 18.90 5.33 9.11
CA ASP A 11 20.36 5.29 8.98
C ASP A 11 20.91 3.89 9.33
N ASP A 12 20.34 3.22 10.34
CA ASP A 12 20.73 1.83 10.68
C ASP A 12 20.45 0.85 9.52
N VAL A 13 19.31 1.05 8.81
CA VAL A 13 18.95 0.19 7.66
C VAL A 13 19.87 0.46 6.48
N ILE A 14 20.14 1.73 6.19
CA ILE A 14 21.09 2.11 5.13
C ILE A 14 22.48 1.57 5.42
N ASP A 15 22.99 1.76 6.64
CA ASP A 15 24.33 1.27 7.02
C ASP A 15 24.44 -0.25 6.88
N PHE A 16 23.39 -0.99 7.28
CA PHE A 16 23.34 -2.44 7.09
C PHE A 16 23.43 -2.83 5.61
N VAL A 17 22.63 -2.20 4.74
CA VAL A 17 22.65 -2.51 3.31
C VAL A 17 23.99 -2.13 2.69
N MET A 18 24.51 -0.95 3.01
CA MET A 18 25.80 -0.48 2.48
C MET A 18 26.99 -1.35 2.87
N GLN A 19 26.93 -2.02 4.03
CA GLN A 19 27.97 -2.96 4.49
C GLN A 19 27.88 -4.33 3.81
N ASN A 20 26.69 -4.75 3.32
CA ASN A 20 26.47 -6.10 2.82
C ASN A 20 26.26 -6.18 1.30
N ALA A 21 25.57 -5.21 0.70
CA ALA A 21 25.35 -5.10 -0.75
C ALA A 21 25.19 -3.61 -1.11
N PRO A 22 26.29 -2.86 -1.27
CA PRO A 22 26.27 -1.43 -1.51
C PRO A 22 25.45 -1.04 -2.74
N THR A 23 24.52 -0.09 -2.58
CA THR A 23 23.67 0.45 -3.64
C THR A 23 23.49 1.95 -3.48
N ARG A 24 23.01 2.62 -4.55
CA ARG A 24 22.54 4.01 -4.53
C ARG A 24 21.05 4.13 -4.78
N GLU A 25 20.36 3.00 -4.83
CA GLU A 25 18.94 2.92 -5.13
C GLU A 25 18.15 2.95 -3.83
N PHE A 26 17.74 4.16 -3.42
CA PHE A 26 16.90 4.37 -2.23
C PHE A 26 15.96 5.58 -2.42
N ASP A 27 14.86 5.58 -1.70
CA ASP A 27 13.91 6.66 -1.67
C ASP A 27 13.62 7.18 -0.24
N GLN A 28 12.40 7.65 0.03
CA GLN A 28 12.00 8.17 1.34
C GLN A 28 11.62 7.06 2.34
N LYS A 29 11.38 5.85 1.90
CA LYS A 29 10.83 4.74 2.71
C LYS A 29 11.70 3.48 2.72
N HIS A 30 12.48 3.21 1.68
CA HIS A 30 13.28 1.99 1.54
C HIS A 30 14.62 2.21 0.84
N ILE A 31 15.45 1.18 0.86
CA ILE A 31 16.67 1.00 0.07
C ILE A 31 16.67 -0.40 -0.55
N HIS A 32 17.06 -0.49 -1.83
CA HIS A 32 17.21 -1.78 -2.51
C HIS A 32 18.36 -2.58 -1.93
N PHE A 33 18.16 -3.87 -1.76
CA PHE A 33 19.14 -4.80 -1.20
C PHE A 33 19.37 -5.95 -2.17
N HIS A 34 20.30 -5.77 -3.09
CA HIS A 34 20.60 -6.69 -4.19
C HIS A 34 21.39 -7.93 -3.72
N VAL A 35 20.69 -8.84 -3.04
CA VAL A 35 21.26 -10.11 -2.53
C VAL A 35 20.87 -11.32 -3.36
N PHE A 36 19.89 -11.18 -4.25
CA PHE A 36 19.46 -12.20 -5.20
C PHE A 36 19.62 -11.66 -6.62
N GLU A 37 19.89 -12.55 -7.59
CA GLU A 37 20.05 -12.16 -8.99
C GLU A 37 18.71 -11.93 -9.71
N ASP A 38 17.66 -12.60 -9.26
CA ASP A 38 16.34 -12.69 -9.92
C ASP A 38 15.20 -12.08 -9.12
N VAL A 39 15.45 -11.64 -7.90
CA VAL A 39 14.44 -11.06 -7.01
C VAL A 39 14.99 -9.78 -6.38
N ASP A 40 14.29 -8.69 -6.57
CA ASP A 40 14.58 -7.44 -5.90
C ASP A 40 14.04 -7.48 -4.45
N VAL A 41 14.84 -7.00 -3.50
CA VAL A 41 14.48 -6.90 -2.09
C VAL A 41 14.51 -5.43 -1.69
N GLU A 42 13.40 -4.93 -1.16
CA GLU A 42 13.30 -3.58 -0.64
C GLU A 42 13.31 -3.59 0.90
N MET A 43 14.34 -2.99 1.48
CA MET A 43 14.50 -2.87 2.93
C MET A 43 13.84 -1.57 3.40
N HIS A 44 12.64 -1.66 3.96
CA HIS A 44 11.85 -0.53 4.41
C HIS A 44 12.14 -0.17 5.87
N TRP A 45 12.43 1.10 6.17
CA TRP A 45 12.42 1.64 7.55
C TRP A 45 11.05 2.18 7.96
N ILE A 46 10.18 2.47 6.99
CA ILE A 46 8.74 2.71 7.17
C ILE A 46 7.95 1.94 6.12
N PRO A 47 6.89 1.22 6.51
CA PRO A 47 6.10 0.41 5.57
C PRO A 47 5.43 1.24 4.47
N VAL A 48 4.87 2.39 4.83
CA VAL A 48 4.21 3.32 3.90
C VAL A 48 4.48 4.75 4.35
N ASN A 49 4.71 5.64 3.39
CA ASN A 49 4.82 7.08 3.60
C ASN A 49 3.76 7.81 2.78
N MET A 50 3.02 8.71 3.42
CA MET A 50 2.12 9.64 2.75
C MET A 50 2.75 11.05 2.77
N GLU A 51 2.47 11.87 1.75
CA GLU A 51 3.06 13.21 1.66
C GLU A 51 2.64 14.16 2.81
N SER A 52 1.55 13.84 3.50
CA SER A 52 1.04 14.66 4.61
C SER A 52 1.68 14.27 5.94
N PRO A 53 2.39 15.19 6.62
CA PRO A 53 2.91 14.93 7.97
C PRO A 53 1.83 14.58 9.00
N ARG A 54 0.60 15.07 8.79
CA ARG A 54 -0.56 14.71 9.63
C ARG A 54 -0.92 13.23 9.46
N PHE A 55 -0.98 12.76 8.23
CA PHE A 55 -1.33 11.38 7.94
C PHE A 55 -0.21 10.43 8.37
N ASN A 56 1.04 10.80 8.16
CA ASN A 56 2.17 9.98 8.62
C ASN A 56 2.17 9.78 10.15
N ARG A 57 1.71 10.75 10.94
CA ARG A 57 1.54 10.55 12.40
C ARG A 57 0.54 9.45 12.73
N ILE A 58 -0.58 9.38 11.99
CA ILE A 58 -1.58 8.30 12.15
C ILE A 58 -0.96 6.94 11.79
N LEU A 59 -0.22 6.88 10.70
CA LEU A 59 0.44 5.66 10.24
C LEU A 59 1.53 5.18 11.20
N VAL A 60 2.35 6.08 11.73
CA VAL A 60 3.40 5.73 12.72
C VAL A 60 2.78 5.10 13.98
N GLU A 61 1.62 5.57 14.42
CA GLU A 61 0.91 4.97 15.54
C GLU A 61 0.47 3.53 15.23
N ASN A 62 -0.05 3.30 14.02
CA ASN A 62 -0.42 1.96 13.54
C ASN A 62 0.82 1.03 13.43
N PHE A 63 1.93 1.53 12.87
CA PHE A 63 3.18 0.77 12.74
C PHE A 63 3.75 0.36 14.10
N ARG A 64 3.74 1.27 15.08
CA ARG A 64 4.18 0.95 16.45
C ARG A 64 3.33 -0.13 17.12
N LYS A 65 2.02 -0.11 16.91
CA LYS A 65 1.13 -1.17 17.38
C LYS A 65 1.49 -2.51 16.77
N GLU A 66 1.70 -2.55 15.45
CA GLU A 66 2.07 -3.78 14.75
C GLU A 66 3.43 -4.31 15.21
N SER A 67 4.45 -3.47 15.27
CA SER A 67 5.77 -3.84 15.78
C SER A 67 5.68 -4.43 17.19
N SER A 68 4.95 -3.78 18.10
CA SER A 68 4.74 -4.28 19.45
C SER A 68 4.04 -5.63 19.49
N ARG A 69 3.08 -5.88 18.59
CA ARG A 69 2.38 -7.17 18.50
C ARG A 69 3.28 -8.29 17.99
N GLN A 70 4.13 -7.98 17.00
CA GLN A 70 5.02 -8.96 16.37
C GLN A 70 6.16 -9.38 17.30
N PHE A 71 6.74 -8.44 18.04
CA PHE A 71 7.98 -8.68 18.78
C PHE A 71 7.81 -8.87 20.29
N ALA A 72 6.60 -8.63 20.84
CA ALA A 72 6.35 -8.72 22.27
C ALA A 72 6.63 -10.11 22.91
N ASN A 73 6.47 -11.19 22.13
CA ASN A 73 6.60 -12.57 22.62
C ASN A 73 7.44 -13.47 21.70
N SER A 74 8.21 -12.92 20.80
CA SER A 74 8.86 -13.70 19.76
C SER A 74 10.37 -13.81 19.97
N SER A 75 10.87 -15.07 20.03
CA SER A 75 12.27 -15.39 19.80
C SER A 75 12.61 -15.40 18.29
N VAL A 76 11.60 -15.24 17.43
CA VAL A 76 11.73 -15.27 15.97
C VAL A 76 12.11 -13.87 15.49
N LYS A 77 13.15 -13.79 14.68
CA LYS A 77 13.68 -12.53 14.14
C LYS A 77 12.93 -12.04 12.89
N VAL A 78 12.13 -12.89 12.26
CA VAL A 78 11.33 -12.60 11.07
C VAL A 78 9.89 -13.00 11.33
N CYS A 79 8.96 -12.08 11.09
CA CYS A 79 7.53 -12.27 11.33
C CYS A 79 6.73 -11.90 10.09
N TYR A 80 5.57 -12.52 9.92
CA TYR A 80 4.57 -12.07 8.96
C TYR A 80 3.67 -11.02 9.62
N PRO A 81 3.23 -9.97 8.87
CA PRO A 81 2.31 -8.99 9.41
C PRO A 81 0.98 -9.63 9.80
N THR A 82 0.30 -9.04 10.79
CA THR A 82 -1.05 -9.47 11.16
C THR A 82 -2.02 -9.18 10.04
N VAL A 83 -3.14 -9.91 9.97
CA VAL A 83 -4.10 -9.78 8.85
C VAL A 83 -4.73 -8.39 8.73
N ASP A 84 -4.96 -7.73 9.86
CA ASP A 84 -5.47 -6.35 9.89
C ASP A 84 -4.41 -5.35 9.39
N PHE A 85 -3.15 -5.51 9.79
CA PHE A 85 -2.06 -4.70 9.28
C PHE A 85 -1.83 -4.94 7.78
N GLN A 86 -1.86 -6.19 7.35
CA GLN A 86 -1.69 -6.54 5.94
C GLN A 86 -2.76 -5.89 5.06
N LEU A 87 -4.03 -5.90 5.48
CA LEU A 87 -5.10 -5.25 4.73
C LEU A 87 -4.91 -3.72 4.68
N VAL A 88 -4.55 -3.11 5.81
CA VAL A 88 -4.25 -1.68 5.87
C VAL A 88 -3.09 -1.32 4.94
N HIS A 89 -2.01 -2.09 4.99
CA HIS A 89 -0.85 -1.88 4.12
C HIS A 89 -1.22 -2.00 2.64
N GLN A 90 -1.97 -3.05 2.26
CA GLN A 90 -2.42 -3.26 0.88
C GLN A 90 -3.27 -2.08 0.37
N LEU A 91 -4.22 -1.59 1.16
CA LEU A 91 -5.04 -0.43 0.79
C LEU A 91 -4.22 0.85 0.62
N LEU A 92 -3.26 1.11 1.51
CA LEU A 92 -2.39 2.29 1.43
C LEU A 92 -1.42 2.19 0.25
N HIS A 93 -0.85 1.02 0.02
CA HIS A 93 0.04 0.75 -1.10
C HIS A 93 -0.71 0.91 -2.44
N LEU A 94 -1.90 0.32 -2.53
CA LEU A 94 -2.79 0.49 -3.67
C LEU A 94 -3.14 1.96 -3.94
N TYR A 95 -3.40 2.74 -2.87
CA TYR A 95 -3.65 4.17 -2.99
C TYR A 95 -2.43 4.92 -3.52
N ALA A 96 -1.23 4.60 -3.05
CA ALA A 96 0.00 5.18 -3.55
C ALA A 96 0.18 4.91 -5.05
N HIS A 97 0.04 3.65 -5.49
CA HIS A 97 0.07 3.31 -6.91
C HIS A 97 -1.01 4.03 -7.71
N TYR A 98 -2.25 4.06 -7.21
CA TYR A 98 -3.35 4.78 -7.87
C TYR A 98 -3.02 6.25 -8.15
N VAL A 99 -2.34 6.90 -7.20
CA VAL A 99 -1.98 8.32 -7.34
C VAL A 99 -0.76 8.55 -8.22
N TYR A 100 0.25 7.67 -8.16
CA TYR A 100 1.56 7.96 -8.76
C TYR A 100 1.85 7.21 -10.06
N GLU A 101 1.40 5.97 -10.18
CA GLU A 101 1.85 5.08 -11.25
C GLU A 101 0.67 4.53 -12.06
N GLY A 102 -0.26 3.92 -11.37
CA GLY A 102 -1.41 3.21 -11.89
C GLY A 102 -1.59 1.87 -11.17
N VAL A 103 -2.82 1.38 -11.18
CA VAL A 103 -3.24 0.16 -10.49
C VAL A 103 -3.68 -0.88 -11.51
N GLY A 104 -3.27 -2.14 -11.31
CA GLY A 104 -3.73 -3.27 -12.11
C GLY A 104 -4.66 -4.21 -11.34
N LEU A 105 -5.28 -5.13 -12.06
CA LEU A 105 -6.15 -6.15 -11.46
C LEU A 105 -5.38 -7.09 -10.52
N ARG A 106 -4.07 -7.27 -10.72
CA ARG A 106 -3.24 -8.09 -9.83
C ARG A 106 -3.23 -7.52 -8.41
N GLN A 107 -2.96 -6.22 -8.26
CA GLN A 107 -2.98 -5.56 -6.94
C GLN A 107 -4.39 -5.59 -6.29
N MET A 108 -5.44 -5.49 -7.11
CA MET A 108 -6.82 -5.67 -6.62
C MET A 108 -7.08 -7.09 -6.16
N MET A 109 -6.50 -8.11 -6.79
CA MET A 109 -6.60 -9.50 -6.36
C MET A 109 -5.87 -9.74 -5.04
N ASP A 110 -4.71 -9.14 -4.83
CA ASP A 110 -3.98 -9.21 -3.57
C ASP A 110 -4.82 -8.59 -2.43
N LEU A 111 -5.46 -7.44 -2.70
CA LEU A 111 -6.41 -6.82 -1.77
C LEU A 111 -7.61 -7.73 -1.48
N TYR A 112 -8.16 -8.42 -2.49
CA TYR A 112 -9.26 -9.37 -2.32
C TYR A 112 -8.89 -10.45 -1.28
N PHE A 113 -7.74 -11.10 -1.45
CA PHE A 113 -7.31 -12.15 -0.53
C PHE A 113 -7.02 -11.64 0.87
N ALA A 114 -6.40 -10.46 1.01
CA ALA A 114 -6.16 -9.83 2.30
C ALA A 114 -7.47 -9.53 3.04
N GLN A 115 -8.49 -9.05 2.31
CA GLN A 115 -9.80 -8.75 2.89
C GLN A 115 -10.58 -10.00 3.29
N VAL A 116 -10.57 -11.05 2.45
CA VAL A 116 -11.16 -12.35 2.80
C VAL A 116 -10.49 -12.93 4.05
N ALA A 117 -9.16 -12.84 4.15
CA ALA A 117 -8.44 -13.29 5.34
C ALA A 117 -8.83 -12.51 6.60
N LEU A 118 -8.94 -11.18 6.52
CA LEU A 118 -9.41 -10.36 7.63
C LEU A 118 -10.79 -10.80 8.11
N MET A 119 -11.76 -10.93 7.20
CA MET A 119 -13.13 -11.28 7.56
C MET A 119 -13.24 -12.66 8.20
N LYS A 120 -12.37 -13.60 7.82
CA LYS A 120 -12.32 -14.94 8.43
C LYS A 120 -11.63 -14.98 9.80
N LEU A 121 -10.61 -14.18 10.01
CA LEU A 121 -9.69 -14.31 11.14
C LEU A 121 -9.79 -13.17 12.17
N ALA A 122 -10.25 -12.00 11.77
CA ALA A 122 -10.24 -10.79 12.60
C ALA A 122 -11.33 -9.78 12.19
N SER A 123 -12.56 -10.23 11.92
CA SER A 123 -13.66 -9.37 11.44
C SER A 123 -14.01 -8.23 12.40
N GLU A 124 -13.74 -8.39 13.70
CA GLU A 124 -13.92 -7.34 14.71
C GLU A 124 -13.00 -6.13 14.50
N LYS A 125 -11.92 -6.29 13.71
CA LYS A 125 -11.01 -5.20 13.36
C LYS A 125 -11.54 -4.27 12.28
N ARG A 126 -12.63 -4.63 11.62
CA ARG A 126 -13.24 -3.86 10.53
C ARG A 126 -13.50 -2.40 10.87
N SER A 127 -14.11 -2.14 12.02
CA SER A 127 -14.42 -0.76 12.44
C SER A 127 -13.15 0.06 12.74
N GLU A 128 -12.16 -0.53 13.39
CA GLU A 128 -10.88 0.13 13.67
C GLU A 128 -10.15 0.54 12.37
N ILE A 129 -10.19 -0.33 11.37
CA ILE A 129 -9.61 -0.06 10.04
C ILE A 129 -10.36 1.09 9.35
N LEU A 130 -11.70 1.06 9.33
CA LEU A 130 -12.50 2.11 8.71
C LEU A 130 -12.29 3.47 9.40
N ASP A 131 -12.25 3.52 10.72
CA ASP A 131 -11.97 4.74 11.50
C ASP A 131 -10.60 5.32 11.13
N MET A 132 -9.60 4.47 10.92
CA MET A 132 -8.29 4.92 10.48
C MET A 132 -8.34 5.53 9.07
N PHE A 133 -9.01 4.89 8.12
CA PHE A 133 -9.15 5.42 6.75
C PHE A 133 -10.01 6.69 6.69
N ASP A 134 -10.99 6.84 7.55
CA ASP A 134 -11.75 8.09 7.70
C ASP A 134 -10.85 9.23 8.19
N ARG A 135 -10.04 9.00 9.22
CA ARG A 135 -9.05 9.97 9.72
C ARG A 135 -8.00 10.35 8.67
N LEU A 136 -7.67 9.44 7.75
CA LEU A 136 -6.79 9.67 6.59
C LEU A 136 -7.51 10.37 5.43
N GLY A 137 -8.84 10.52 5.48
CA GLY A 137 -9.64 11.10 4.39
C GLY A 137 -9.72 10.20 3.15
N LEU A 138 -9.52 8.90 3.30
CA LEU A 138 -9.44 7.93 2.19
C LEU A 138 -10.70 7.08 2.02
N MET A 139 -11.79 7.37 2.73
CA MET A 139 -13.01 6.55 2.69
C MET A 139 -13.62 6.43 1.29
N LYS A 140 -13.53 7.46 0.45
CA LYS A 140 -13.98 7.38 -0.95
C LYS A 140 -13.18 6.37 -1.75
N PHE A 141 -11.86 6.40 -1.61
CA PHE A 141 -10.98 5.42 -2.26
C PHE A 141 -11.30 3.99 -1.78
N VAL A 142 -11.44 3.79 -0.46
CA VAL A 142 -11.83 2.49 0.10
C VAL A 142 -13.17 2.03 -0.47
N ALA A 143 -14.20 2.89 -0.50
CA ALA A 143 -15.50 2.55 -1.05
C ALA A 143 -15.44 2.25 -2.58
N GLY A 144 -14.57 2.95 -3.31
CA GLY A 144 -14.27 2.64 -4.71
C GLY A 144 -13.63 1.27 -4.90
N THR A 145 -12.65 0.89 -4.04
CA THR A 145 -12.07 -0.46 -4.08
C THR A 145 -13.11 -1.53 -3.79
N GLN A 146 -14.04 -1.29 -2.84
CA GLN A 146 -15.11 -2.24 -2.55
C GLN A 146 -16.04 -2.46 -3.76
N TYR A 147 -16.30 -1.42 -4.56
CA TYR A 147 -17.05 -1.57 -5.80
C TYR A 147 -16.32 -2.49 -6.79
N VAL A 148 -15.02 -2.28 -7.01
CA VAL A 148 -14.24 -3.12 -7.94
C VAL A 148 -14.17 -4.56 -7.45
N LEU A 149 -13.94 -4.78 -6.14
CA LEU A 149 -13.91 -6.12 -5.56
C LEU A 149 -15.26 -6.83 -5.69
N TYR A 150 -16.36 -6.11 -5.51
CA TYR A 150 -17.70 -6.68 -5.66
C TYR A 150 -18.02 -7.03 -7.13
N VAL A 151 -17.81 -6.07 -8.06
CA VAL A 151 -18.26 -6.22 -9.46
C VAL A 151 -17.33 -7.12 -10.27
N VAL A 152 -16.01 -7.02 -10.06
CA VAL A 152 -15.01 -7.74 -10.87
C VAL A 152 -14.63 -9.09 -10.25
N PHE A 153 -14.49 -9.15 -8.93
CA PHE A 153 -14.02 -10.35 -8.24
C PHE A 153 -15.14 -11.11 -7.54
N GLY A 154 -16.37 -10.61 -7.54
CA GLY A 154 -17.52 -11.28 -6.93
C GLY A 154 -17.41 -11.38 -5.41
N LEU A 155 -16.77 -10.40 -4.75
CA LEU A 155 -16.66 -10.40 -3.30
C LEU A 155 -18.04 -10.31 -2.67
N GLU A 156 -18.35 -11.20 -1.74
CA GLU A 156 -19.64 -11.27 -1.08
C GLU A 156 -19.91 -10.03 -0.22
N THR A 157 -21.18 -9.62 -0.15
CA THR A 157 -21.57 -8.34 0.48
C THR A 157 -21.27 -8.26 1.98
N ASP A 158 -21.32 -9.38 2.69
CA ASP A 158 -20.96 -9.49 4.12
C ASP A 158 -19.44 -9.35 4.36
N THR A 159 -18.66 -9.66 3.34
CA THR A 159 -17.19 -9.54 3.34
C THR A 159 -16.71 -8.11 3.02
N LEU A 160 -17.57 -7.25 2.47
CA LEU A 160 -17.21 -5.85 2.16
C LEU A 160 -16.84 -5.06 3.42
N LEU A 161 -15.83 -4.23 3.33
CA LEU A 161 -15.43 -3.32 4.42
C LEU A 161 -16.48 -2.23 4.67
N CYS A 162 -17.00 -1.64 3.61
CA CYS A 162 -18.03 -0.61 3.65
C CYS A 162 -18.91 -0.70 2.41
N THR A 163 -19.97 0.11 2.37
CA THR A 163 -20.82 0.22 1.19
C THR A 163 -20.02 0.68 -0.01
N PRO A 164 -20.07 -0.05 -1.15
CA PRO A 164 -19.40 0.35 -2.37
C PRO A 164 -19.88 1.70 -2.90
N ASP A 165 -18.96 2.52 -3.39
CA ASP A 165 -19.29 3.76 -4.10
C ASP A 165 -19.18 3.52 -5.61
N LEU A 166 -20.31 3.63 -6.31
CA LEU A 166 -20.40 3.40 -7.76
C LEU A 166 -19.49 4.37 -8.54
N LYS A 167 -19.51 5.66 -8.19
CA LYS A 167 -18.78 6.68 -8.93
C LYS A 167 -17.27 6.52 -8.78
N GLU A 168 -16.81 6.40 -7.54
CA GLU A 168 -15.40 6.22 -7.23
C GLU A 168 -14.88 4.87 -7.78
N GLY A 169 -15.72 3.82 -7.72
CA GLY A 169 -15.39 2.50 -8.26
C GLY A 169 -15.28 2.48 -9.78
N GLN A 170 -16.17 3.17 -10.49
CA GLN A 170 -16.08 3.30 -11.94
C GLN A 170 -14.85 4.10 -12.37
N LEU A 171 -14.48 5.15 -11.61
CA LEU A 171 -13.25 5.90 -11.85
C LEU A 171 -12.02 5.00 -11.67
N LEU A 172 -11.95 4.25 -10.56
CA LEU A 172 -10.86 3.32 -10.30
C LEU A 172 -10.76 2.23 -11.38
N LEU A 173 -11.89 1.63 -11.76
CA LEU A 173 -11.92 0.60 -12.81
C LEU A 173 -11.43 1.15 -14.16
N ARG A 174 -11.84 2.37 -14.52
CA ARG A 174 -11.36 3.04 -15.72
C ARG A 174 -9.84 3.28 -15.69
N GLU A 175 -9.28 3.69 -14.55
CA GLU A 175 -7.83 3.86 -14.41
C GLU A 175 -7.10 2.51 -14.56
N ILE A 176 -7.66 1.43 -14.03
CA ILE A 176 -7.14 0.07 -14.21
C ILE A 176 -7.13 -0.34 -15.68
N GLU A 177 -8.22 -0.07 -16.41
CA GLU A 177 -8.34 -0.39 -17.84
C GLU A 177 -7.37 0.40 -18.71
N ILE A 178 -7.15 1.68 -18.40
CA ILE A 178 -6.26 2.56 -19.18
C ILE A 178 -4.79 2.28 -18.86
N GLY A 179 -4.46 2.15 -17.60
CA GLY A 179 -3.07 2.08 -17.13
C GLY A 179 -2.49 0.66 -17.19
N GLY A 180 -3.33 -0.36 -17.00
CA GLY A 180 -2.86 -1.72 -16.80
C GLY A 180 -1.99 -1.85 -15.54
N ASN A 181 -1.19 -2.89 -15.47
CA ASN A 181 -0.35 -3.16 -14.32
C ASN A 181 0.71 -2.05 -14.14
N PHE A 182 0.72 -1.39 -12.99
CA PHE A 182 1.62 -0.26 -12.65
C PHE A 182 1.62 0.87 -13.69
N GLY A 183 0.50 1.11 -14.36
CA GLY A 183 0.41 2.16 -15.39
C GLY A 183 1.29 1.91 -16.62
N GLN A 184 1.70 0.66 -16.87
CA GLN A 184 2.61 0.29 -17.94
C GLN A 184 2.13 0.74 -19.35
N TYR A 185 0.82 0.76 -19.55
CA TYR A 185 0.20 1.15 -20.81
C TYR A 185 -0.32 2.60 -20.80
N ASP A 186 -0.19 3.30 -19.68
CA ASP A 186 -0.66 4.66 -19.54
C ASP A 186 0.26 5.64 -20.26
N LYS A 187 -0.20 6.14 -21.39
CA LYS A 187 0.53 7.13 -22.20
C LYS A 187 0.83 8.43 -21.45
N ARG A 188 0.08 8.73 -20.38
CA ARG A 188 0.31 9.89 -19.51
C ARG A 188 1.60 9.75 -18.68
N ASN A 189 2.10 8.52 -18.50
CA ASN A 189 3.35 8.24 -17.76
C ASN A 189 4.61 8.33 -18.65
N ASN A 190 4.47 8.43 -19.98
CA ASN A 190 5.59 8.41 -20.93
C ASN A 190 6.31 9.76 -21.11
N VAL A 191 6.03 10.77 -20.30
CA VAL A 191 6.67 12.08 -20.38
C VAL A 191 7.95 12.07 -19.56
N LYS A 192 9.11 11.90 -20.22
CA LYS A 192 10.44 11.76 -19.59
C LYS A 192 10.92 12.97 -18.77
N GLU A 193 10.28 14.12 -18.85
CA GLU A 193 10.62 15.33 -18.09
C GLU A 193 9.35 16.01 -17.55
N GLU A 194 8.74 15.43 -16.54
CA GLU A 194 7.62 16.11 -15.92
C GLU A 194 8.08 17.09 -14.85
N SER A 195 7.67 18.35 -15.04
CA SER A 195 7.76 19.33 -13.97
C SER A 195 6.90 18.93 -12.77
N PHE A 196 7.31 19.36 -11.58
CA PHE A 196 6.53 19.17 -10.33
C PHE A 196 5.05 19.57 -10.48
N VAL A 197 4.75 20.58 -11.31
CA VAL A 197 3.40 21.08 -11.58
C VAL A 197 2.56 20.04 -12.36
N HIS A 198 3.12 19.36 -13.35
CA HIS A 198 2.40 18.34 -14.12
C HIS A 198 2.10 17.10 -13.27
N ARG A 199 3.02 16.69 -12.40
CA ARG A 199 2.78 15.62 -11.44
C ARG A 199 1.66 15.97 -10.45
N ALA A 200 1.64 17.21 -9.97
CA ALA A 200 0.58 17.70 -9.09
C ALA A 200 -0.78 17.75 -9.80
N LEU A 201 -0.84 18.21 -11.06
CA LEU A 201 -2.07 18.27 -11.84
C LEU A 201 -2.64 16.87 -12.11
N ARG A 202 -1.82 15.89 -12.48
CA ARG A 202 -2.26 14.48 -12.63
C ARG A 202 -2.86 13.89 -11.35
N ARG A 203 -2.34 14.28 -10.18
CA ARG A 203 -2.93 13.91 -8.88
C ARG A 203 -4.33 14.48 -8.70
N PHE A 204 -4.58 15.68 -9.21
CA PHE A 204 -5.91 16.30 -9.16
C PHE A 204 -6.89 15.66 -10.16
N GLU A 205 -6.43 15.26 -11.32
CA GLU A 205 -7.25 14.60 -12.35
C GLU A 205 -7.65 13.16 -11.97
N ARG A 206 -6.87 12.51 -11.10
CA ARG A 206 -7.17 11.17 -10.54
C ARG A 206 -7.95 11.23 -9.22
N ARG A 207 -8.29 12.41 -8.73
CA ARG A 207 -9.14 12.64 -7.56
C ARG A 207 -10.57 13.00 -8.00
#